data_782402662c046f030dbd657e78ccf627
#
_entry.id   782402662c046f030dbd657e78ccf627
#
_cell.length_a   1.000
_cell.length_b   1.000
_cell.length_c   1.000
_cell.angle_alpha   90.00
_cell.angle_beta   90.00
_cell.angle_gamma   90.00
#
_symmetry.space_group_name_H-M   'P 1'
#
loop_
_entity.id
_entity.type
_entity.pdbx_description
1 polymer ?
#
loop_
_entity_poly.entity_id
_entity_poly.type
_entity_poly.pdbx_seq_one_letter_code
_entity_poly.pdbx_strand_id
1 'polypeptide(L)'
;MTKTRFQQADLWGNNADVLPLLPLPVGVFLLPRAADSQALLAEVAQIALAAPFRHMAVGGGKQMSVAMTNCGDLGWTSSASGYQYTRHDPLSGAPGKPWPAMPKLFKQLAASCALRCGFAGFEPDACLINRYTGTAHMGLHQDKDERDFSQPIVSVSLGASAVFLLGGKLRKGKTQSIALADGDVLVWGGVARLYFHGVRSPHDVSGQVPERINLTFRKAGRAG
;
A
#
# COMPACT_ATOMS: atom_id res chain seq x y z
N MET A 1 -1.39 9.83 38.02
CA MET A 1 -1.84 9.62 36.63
C MET A 1 -0.81 8.75 35.95
N THR A 2 -1.08 7.45 35.88
CA THR A 2 -0.13 6.42 35.50
C THR A 2 -0.19 6.25 33.96
N LYS A 3 0.91 6.56 33.27
CA LYS A 3 1.07 6.31 31.84
C LYS A 3 1.29 4.80 31.63
N THR A 4 0.29 4.12 31.10
CA THR A 4 0.42 2.72 30.69
C THR A 4 1.32 2.65 29.44
N ARG A 5 2.55 2.23 29.62
CA ARG A 5 3.45 1.82 28.55
C ARG A 5 2.99 0.43 28.06
N PHE A 6 2.50 0.34 26.85
CA PHE A 6 2.41 -0.96 26.20
C PHE A 6 3.83 -1.40 25.83
N GLN A 7 4.36 -2.34 26.59
CA GLN A 7 5.56 -3.09 26.20
C GLN A 7 5.14 -4.13 25.14
N GLN A 8 5.74 -4.03 23.98
CA GLN A 8 5.69 -5.05 22.95
C GLN A 8 6.54 -6.21 23.44
N ALA A 9 5.92 -7.33 23.82
CA ALA A 9 6.61 -8.51 24.29
C ALA A 9 7.33 -9.21 23.14
N ASP A 10 8.62 -9.44 23.31
CA ASP A 10 9.48 -10.24 22.45
C ASP A 10 9.03 -11.71 22.48
N LEU A 11 8.53 -12.21 21.36
CA LEU A 11 8.15 -13.62 21.19
C LEU A 11 9.09 -14.45 20.31
N TRP A 12 10.23 -13.89 19.86
CA TRP A 12 11.20 -14.69 19.10
C TRP A 12 12.62 -14.22 19.41
N GLY A 13 13.32 -15.01 20.22
CA GLY A 13 14.74 -14.82 20.46
C GLY A 13 15.54 -15.07 19.19
N ASN A 14 16.31 -14.06 18.78
CA ASN A 14 17.69 -14.17 18.30
C ASN A 14 18.23 -12.76 18.07
N ASN A 15 19.35 -12.45 18.71
CA ASN A 15 20.14 -11.25 18.55
C ASN A 15 20.65 -11.13 17.11
N ALA A 16 20.02 -10.26 16.31
CA ALA A 16 20.64 -9.58 15.20
C ALA A 16 20.41 -8.08 15.47
N ASP A 17 21.42 -7.26 15.29
CA ASP A 17 21.45 -5.82 15.58
C ASP A 17 20.15 -5.12 15.19
N VAL A 18 19.23 -4.99 16.13
CA VAL A 18 18.00 -4.25 15.98
C VAL A 18 18.39 -2.78 16.09
N LEU A 19 18.56 -2.12 14.94
CA LEU A 19 18.54 -0.66 14.89
C LEU A 19 17.32 -0.18 15.67
N PRO A 20 17.45 0.78 16.58
CA PRO A 20 16.33 1.27 17.35
C PRO A 20 15.25 1.75 16.38
N LEU A 21 14.10 1.07 16.39
CA LEU A 21 12.93 1.50 15.63
C LEU A 21 12.58 2.91 16.13
N LEU A 22 12.80 3.91 15.27
CA LEU A 22 12.34 5.27 15.57
C LEU A 22 10.83 5.20 15.81
N PRO A 23 10.31 5.82 16.88
CA PRO A 23 8.88 5.80 17.15
C PRO A 23 8.12 6.36 15.94
N LEU A 24 7.13 5.60 15.47
CA LEU A 24 6.29 6.05 14.38
C LEU A 24 5.35 7.16 14.85
N PRO A 25 4.99 8.13 13.99
CA PRO A 25 4.03 9.16 14.32
C PRO A 25 2.67 8.58 14.73
N VAL A 26 1.92 9.35 15.52
CA VAL A 26 0.54 8.98 15.91
C VAL A 26 -0.30 8.71 14.65
N GLY A 27 -1.02 7.60 14.66
CA GLY A 27 -1.86 7.17 13.55
C GLY A 27 -1.12 6.36 12.47
N VAL A 28 0.17 6.03 12.68
CA VAL A 28 0.97 5.15 11.80
C VAL A 28 1.43 3.93 12.56
N PHE A 29 1.25 2.75 11.99
CA PHE A 29 1.53 1.47 12.63
C PHE A 29 2.25 0.55 11.64
N LEU A 30 3.34 -0.06 12.08
CA LEU A 30 4.02 -1.13 11.36
C LEU A 30 3.73 -2.47 12.04
N LEU A 31 3.23 -3.41 11.28
CA LEU A 31 2.98 -4.80 11.69
C LEU A 31 3.98 -5.70 10.95
N PRO A 32 5.11 -6.05 11.56
CA PRO A 32 6.13 -6.86 10.91
C PRO A 32 5.62 -8.26 10.59
N ARG A 33 5.87 -8.75 9.39
CA ARG A 33 5.56 -10.10 8.91
C ARG A 33 4.12 -10.54 9.19
N ALA A 34 3.18 -9.59 9.09
CA ALA A 34 1.77 -9.85 9.37
C ALA A 34 1.03 -10.51 8.20
N ALA A 35 1.67 -10.63 7.04
CA ALA A 35 1.08 -11.16 5.82
C ALA A 35 1.82 -12.42 5.34
N ASP A 36 1.05 -13.42 4.87
CA ASP A 36 1.58 -14.58 4.15
C ASP A 36 1.84 -14.18 2.69
N SER A 37 3.10 -13.89 2.38
CA SER A 37 3.51 -13.39 1.06
C SER A 37 3.23 -14.39 -0.05
N GLN A 38 3.43 -15.69 0.18
CA GLN A 38 3.23 -16.71 -0.85
C GLN A 38 1.77 -16.80 -1.27
N ALA A 39 0.86 -16.87 -0.30
CA ALA A 39 -0.58 -16.92 -0.56
C ALA A 39 -1.06 -15.65 -1.27
N LEU A 40 -0.59 -14.46 -0.86
CA LEU A 40 -0.97 -13.19 -1.47
C LEU A 40 -0.44 -13.06 -2.90
N LEU A 41 0.81 -13.46 -3.17
CA LEU A 41 1.40 -13.42 -4.51
C LEU A 41 0.67 -14.35 -5.49
N ALA A 42 0.17 -15.49 -5.03
CA ALA A 42 -0.67 -16.38 -5.84
C ALA A 42 -1.96 -15.67 -6.29
N GLU A 43 -2.63 -14.94 -5.40
CA GLU A 43 -3.81 -14.14 -5.74
C GLU A 43 -3.46 -12.97 -6.69
N VAL A 44 -2.33 -12.30 -6.47
CA VAL A 44 -1.85 -11.25 -7.38
C VAL A 44 -1.65 -11.79 -8.79
N ALA A 45 -1.08 -12.99 -8.94
CA ALA A 45 -0.88 -13.62 -10.24
C ALA A 45 -2.22 -13.84 -10.97
N GLN A 46 -3.25 -14.31 -10.27
CA GLN A 46 -4.59 -14.50 -10.86
C GLN A 46 -5.25 -13.16 -11.26
N ILE A 47 -5.12 -12.13 -10.42
CA ILE A 47 -5.60 -10.78 -10.75
C ILE A 47 -4.89 -10.25 -12.00
N ALA A 48 -3.57 -10.42 -12.09
CA ALA A 48 -2.77 -9.94 -13.22
C ALA A 48 -3.09 -10.64 -14.55
N LEU A 49 -3.58 -11.89 -14.53
CA LEU A 49 -4.10 -12.56 -15.73
C LEU A 49 -5.37 -11.89 -16.27
N ALA A 50 -6.26 -11.43 -15.37
CA ALA A 50 -7.52 -10.79 -15.75
C ALA A 50 -7.36 -9.28 -16.03
N ALA A 51 -6.49 -8.60 -15.28
CA ALA A 51 -6.17 -7.18 -15.40
C ALA A 51 -4.64 -7.01 -15.37
N PRO A 52 -3.95 -7.03 -16.52
CA PRO A 52 -2.49 -6.99 -16.57
C PRO A 52 -1.88 -5.71 -15.97
N PHE A 53 -0.69 -5.84 -15.38
CA PHE A 53 0.11 -4.69 -14.93
C PHE A 53 0.44 -3.76 -16.09
N ARG A 54 0.35 -2.46 -15.85
CA ARG A 54 0.67 -1.41 -16.83
C ARG A 54 1.22 -0.16 -16.17
N HIS A 55 2.01 0.59 -16.92
CA HIS A 55 2.47 1.91 -16.51
C HIS A 55 1.37 2.92 -16.86
N MET A 56 0.86 3.62 -15.84
CA MET A 56 -0.17 4.62 -16.04
C MET A 56 0.43 5.96 -16.46
N ALA A 57 -0.30 6.72 -17.25
CA ALA A 57 0.09 8.05 -17.65
C ALA A 57 -0.09 9.04 -16.50
N VAL A 58 0.79 10.04 -16.43
CA VAL A 58 0.64 11.23 -15.59
C VAL A 58 0.57 12.47 -16.46
N GLY A 59 0.21 13.61 -15.87
CA GLY A 59 0.16 14.87 -16.59
C GLY A 59 1.46 15.16 -17.36
N GLY A 60 1.34 15.71 -18.57
CA GLY A 60 2.47 16.00 -19.46
C GLY A 60 2.99 14.81 -20.28
N GLY A 61 2.20 13.73 -20.42
CA GLY A 61 2.54 12.57 -21.27
C GLY A 61 3.59 11.63 -20.72
N LYS A 62 4.04 11.83 -19.49
CA LYS A 62 4.98 10.92 -18.80
C LYS A 62 4.26 9.70 -18.28
N GLN A 63 4.97 8.58 -18.20
CA GLN A 63 4.49 7.36 -17.56
C GLN A 63 5.08 7.21 -16.16
N MET A 64 4.30 6.61 -15.26
CA MET A 64 4.80 6.21 -13.95
C MET A 64 5.84 5.11 -14.09
N SER A 65 6.90 5.15 -13.28
CA SER A 65 7.93 4.09 -13.26
C SER A 65 7.43 2.78 -12.63
N VAL A 66 6.37 2.88 -11.83
CA VAL A 66 5.71 1.74 -11.17
C VAL A 66 4.63 1.19 -12.09
N ALA A 67 4.62 -0.11 -12.33
CA ALA A 67 3.53 -0.77 -13.04
C ALA A 67 2.40 -1.09 -12.05
N MET A 68 1.16 -0.94 -12.47
CA MET A 68 -0.01 -1.03 -11.58
C MET A 68 -1.12 -1.88 -12.17
N THR A 69 -1.89 -2.52 -11.29
CA THR A 69 -3.20 -3.09 -11.58
C THR A 69 -4.11 -2.90 -10.35
N ASN A 70 -5.36 -3.31 -10.45
CA ASN A 70 -6.35 -3.16 -9.39
C ASN A 70 -7.19 -4.41 -9.23
N CYS A 71 -7.78 -4.55 -8.03
CA CYS A 71 -8.93 -5.42 -7.80
C CYS A 71 -9.87 -4.78 -6.77
N GLY A 72 -11.13 -5.19 -6.79
CA GLY A 72 -12.19 -4.67 -5.93
C GLY A 72 -13.34 -4.07 -6.74
N ASP A 73 -14.27 -3.43 -6.03
CA ASP A 73 -15.41 -2.76 -6.64
C ASP A 73 -14.98 -1.52 -7.43
N LEU A 74 -13.83 -0.95 -7.04
CA LEU A 74 -13.23 0.23 -7.63
C LEU A 74 -11.74 0.01 -7.88
N GLY A 75 -11.21 0.59 -8.96
CA GLY A 75 -9.79 0.65 -9.26
C GLY A 75 -9.33 2.08 -9.46
N TRP A 76 -8.20 2.43 -8.85
CA TRP A 76 -7.55 3.72 -9.06
C TRP A 76 -6.85 3.75 -10.42
N THR A 77 -7.08 4.82 -11.17
CA THR A 77 -6.51 5.02 -12.50
C THR A 77 -5.97 6.43 -12.66
N SER A 78 -4.97 6.56 -13.50
CA SER A 78 -4.35 7.83 -13.88
C SER A 78 -4.33 7.98 -15.40
N SER A 79 -4.72 9.14 -15.88
CA SER A 79 -4.73 9.51 -17.29
C SER A 79 -4.31 10.98 -17.46
N ALA A 80 -4.29 11.45 -18.68
CA ALA A 80 -4.03 12.87 -18.97
C ALA A 80 -5.08 13.81 -18.32
N SER A 81 -6.29 13.32 -18.06
CA SER A 81 -7.38 14.07 -17.39
C SER A 81 -7.27 14.05 -15.85
N GLY A 82 -6.31 13.34 -15.27
CA GLY A 82 -6.09 13.27 -13.82
C GLY A 82 -6.28 11.88 -13.23
N TYR A 83 -6.54 11.85 -11.92
CA TYR A 83 -6.69 10.65 -11.09
C TYR A 83 -8.15 10.40 -10.76
N GLN A 84 -8.56 9.13 -10.79
CA GLN A 84 -9.94 8.77 -10.48
C GLN A 84 -10.07 7.30 -10.05
N TYR A 85 -11.16 7.01 -9.32
CA TYR A 85 -11.61 5.65 -9.09
C TYR A 85 -12.71 5.29 -10.09
N THR A 86 -12.55 4.12 -10.76
CA THR A 86 -13.48 3.62 -11.77
C THR A 86 -13.98 2.24 -11.42
N ARG A 87 -15.23 1.91 -11.80
CA ARG A 87 -15.79 0.55 -11.66
C ARG A 87 -15.24 -0.41 -12.70
N HIS A 88 -14.86 0.12 -13.84
CA HIS A 88 -14.39 -0.64 -15.00
C HIS A 88 -12.96 -0.22 -15.34
N ASP A 89 -12.19 -1.17 -15.82
CA ASP A 89 -10.87 -0.92 -16.35
C ASP A 89 -10.97 -0.15 -17.67
N PRO A 90 -10.53 1.12 -17.72
CA PRO A 90 -10.68 1.94 -18.92
C PRO A 90 -9.81 1.47 -20.09
N LEU A 91 -8.84 0.59 -19.84
CA LEU A 91 -7.91 0.09 -20.85
C LEU A 91 -8.24 -1.33 -21.32
N SER A 92 -9.33 -1.91 -20.83
CA SER A 92 -9.77 -3.27 -21.23
C SER A 92 -10.65 -3.29 -22.49
N GLY A 93 -10.73 -2.18 -23.20
CA GLY A 93 -11.62 -1.97 -24.35
C GLY A 93 -13.00 -1.42 -23.96
N ALA A 94 -13.76 -0.92 -24.94
CA ALA A 94 -15.11 -0.43 -24.70
C ALA A 94 -16.10 -1.61 -24.68
N PRO A 95 -17.07 -1.64 -23.73
CA PRO A 95 -17.42 -0.63 -22.72
C PRO A 95 -16.58 -0.69 -21.43
N GLY A 96 -15.46 -1.36 -21.40
CA GLY A 96 -14.65 -1.61 -20.20
C GLY A 96 -15.11 -2.84 -19.42
N LYS A 97 -14.17 -3.64 -18.91
CA LYS A 97 -14.44 -4.79 -18.04
C LYS A 97 -14.43 -4.35 -16.58
N PRO A 98 -15.27 -4.89 -15.71
CA PRO A 98 -15.13 -4.69 -14.27
C PRO A 98 -13.72 -5.11 -13.82
N TRP A 99 -13.20 -4.43 -12.80
CA TRP A 99 -11.99 -4.91 -12.14
C TRP A 99 -12.20 -6.31 -11.57
N PRO A 100 -11.15 -7.16 -11.50
CA PRO A 100 -11.24 -8.44 -10.82
C PRO A 100 -11.77 -8.26 -9.40
N ALA A 101 -12.61 -9.17 -8.93
CA ALA A 101 -13.10 -9.14 -7.56
C ALA A 101 -11.93 -9.19 -6.58
N MET A 102 -12.03 -8.46 -5.48
CA MET A 102 -11.03 -8.52 -4.41
C MET A 102 -11.10 -9.89 -3.72
N PRO A 103 -10.00 -10.67 -3.69
CA PRO A 103 -9.97 -11.97 -3.03
C PRO A 103 -10.41 -11.88 -1.56
N LYS A 104 -11.06 -12.92 -1.05
CA LYS A 104 -11.47 -12.98 0.37
C LYS A 104 -10.27 -12.85 1.30
N LEU A 105 -9.14 -13.47 0.95
CA LEU A 105 -7.89 -13.37 1.69
C LEU A 105 -7.43 -11.91 1.85
N PHE A 106 -7.50 -11.11 0.78
CA PHE A 106 -7.15 -9.70 0.79
C PHE A 106 -8.04 -8.89 1.73
N LYS A 107 -9.36 -9.07 1.62
CA LYS A 107 -10.33 -8.38 2.49
C LYS A 107 -10.11 -8.71 3.97
N GLN A 108 -9.91 -9.98 4.30
CA GLN A 108 -9.70 -10.45 5.66
C GLN A 108 -8.40 -9.91 6.26
N LEU A 109 -7.29 -9.95 5.50
CA LEU A 109 -6.01 -9.41 5.94
C LEU A 109 -6.12 -7.91 6.23
N ALA A 110 -6.67 -7.14 5.28
CA ALA A 110 -6.80 -5.69 5.41
C ALA A 110 -7.67 -5.31 6.63
N ALA A 111 -8.84 -5.95 6.80
CA ALA A 111 -9.73 -5.72 7.94
C ALA A 111 -9.07 -6.08 9.28
N SER A 112 -8.39 -7.24 9.35
CA SER A 112 -7.68 -7.69 10.56
C SER A 112 -6.54 -6.75 10.95
N CYS A 113 -5.71 -6.33 9.98
CA CYS A 113 -4.62 -5.40 10.24
C CYS A 113 -5.13 -4.02 10.68
N ALA A 114 -6.18 -3.51 10.04
CA ALA A 114 -6.82 -2.27 10.43
C ALA A 114 -7.37 -2.33 11.86
N LEU A 115 -8.08 -3.41 12.21
CA LEU A 115 -8.64 -3.63 13.55
C LEU A 115 -7.53 -3.64 14.63
N ARG A 116 -6.42 -4.33 14.38
CA ARG A 116 -5.25 -4.36 15.29
C ARG A 116 -4.65 -2.98 15.54
N CYS A 117 -4.84 -2.06 14.60
CA CYS A 117 -4.38 -0.67 14.68
C CYS A 117 -5.46 0.31 15.20
N GLY A 118 -6.59 -0.20 15.68
CA GLY A 118 -7.68 0.62 16.24
C GLY A 118 -8.69 1.13 15.22
N PHE A 119 -8.65 0.66 13.97
CA PHE A 119 -9.60 1.03 12.92
C PHE A 119 -10.63 -0.12 12.71
N ALA A 120 -11.61 -0.19 13.61
CA ALA A 120 -12.67 -1.20 13.51
C ALA A 120 -13.60 -0.94 12.31
N GLY A 121 -14.12 -2.01 11.73
CA GLY A 121 -15.09 -1.94 10.64
C GLY A 121 -14.51 -1.49 9.29
N PHE A 122 -13.19 -1.55 9.10
CA PHE A 122 -12.58 -1.26 7.81
C PHE A 122 -12.92 -2.34 6.77
N GLU A 123 -13.66 -1.94 5.76
CA GLU A 123 -14.07 -2.78 4.63
C GLU A 123 -13.57 -2.13 3.33
N PRO A 124 -12.39 -2.54 2.82
CA PRO A 124 -11.85 -1.96 1.59
C PRO A 124 -12.73 -2.33 0.39
N ASP A 125 -12.93 -1.37 -0.50
CA ASP A 125 -13.61 -1.54 -1.79
C ASP A 125 -12.65 -1.40 -2.98
N ALA A 126 -11.42 -0.99 -2.73
CA ALA A 126 -10.35 -0.86 -3.71
C ALA A 126 -9.02 -1.42 -3.18
N CYS A 127 -8.30 -2.14 -4.02
CA CYS A 127 -6.91 -2.53 -3.80
C CYS A 127 -6.10 -2.15 -5.04
N LEU A 128 -5.24 -1.13 -4.90
CA LEU A 128 -4.22 -0.81 -5.90
C LEU A 128 -3.02 -1.72 -5.68
N ILE A 129 -2.62 -2.44 -6.73
CA ILE A 129 -1.48 -3.35 -6.71
C ILE A 129 -0.35 -2.71 -7.51
N ASN A 130 0.74 -2.38 -6.84
CA ASN A 130 1.93 -1.74 -7.41
C ASN A 130 3.04 -2.77 -7.59
N ARG A 131 3.66 -2.79 -8.77
CA ARG A 131 4.84 -3.61 -9.07
C ARG A 131 6.04 -2.72 -9.33
N TYR A 132 7.03 -2.85 -8.47
CA TYR A 132 8.30 -2.13 -8.54
C TYR A 132 9.38 -3.07 -9.06
N THR A 133 10.05 -2.68 -10.12
CA THR A 133 11.20 -3.39 -10.72
C THR A 133 12.32 -2.40 -10.98
N GLY A 134 13.56 -2.83 -10.84
CA GLY A 134 14.73 -2.01 -11.11
C GLY A 134 14.72 -0.68 -10.34
N THR A 135 14.71 0.44 -11.03
CA THR A 135 14.74 1.80 -10.44
C THR A 135 13.36 2.40 -10.19
N ALA A 136 12.28 1.61 -10.33
CA ALA A 136 10.93 2.09 -10.11
C ALA A 136 10.74 2.64 -8.68
N HIS A 137 10.13 3.80 -8.56
CA HIS A 137 9.91 4.48 -7.29
C HIS A 137 8.62 5.29 -7.32
N MET A 138 8.11 5.64 -6.14
CA MET A 138 6.95 6.52 -5.99
C MET A 138 7.38 7.80 -5.27
N GLY A 139 7.26 8.94 -5.95
CA GLY A 139 7.53 10.25 -5.36
C GLY A 139 6.57 10.58 -4.22
N LEU A 140 6.90 11.61 -3.43
CA LEU A 140 6.02 12.05 -2.34
C LEU A 140 4.67 12.52 -2.89
N HIS A 141 3.59 11.89 -2.40
CA HIS A 141 2.20 12.17 -2.74
C HIS A 141 1.30 11.98 -1.51
N GLN A 142 0.04 12.29 -1.66
CA GLN A 142 -1.02 12.00 -0.68
C GLN A 142 -2.07 11.14 -1.37
N ASP A 143 -2.61 10.18 -0.67
CA ASP A 143 -3.82 9.47 -1.05
C ASP A 143 -5.02 10.33 -0.64
N LYS A 144 -5.57 11.07 -1.59
CA LYS A 144 -6.61 12.08 -1.36
C LYS A 144 -7.77 12.01 -2.37
N ASP A 145 -7.80 10.95 -3.17
CA ASP A 145 -8.83 10.75 -4.19
C ASP A 145 -10.03 9.96 -3.63
N GLU A 146 -9.95 9.50 -2.36
CA GLU A 146 -11.02 8.83 -1.63
C GLU A 146 -12.02 9.83 -1.06
N ARG A 147 -13.25 9.36 -0.81
CA ARG A 147 -14.32 10.22 -0.27
C ARG A 147 -14.38 10.27 1.26
N ASP A 148 -13.86 9.22 1.93
CA ASP A 148 -13.94 9.11 3.38
C ASP A 148 -12.54 8.96 3.99
N PHE A 149 -12.00 10.06 4.49
CA PHE A 149 -10.69 10.09 5.16
C PHE A 149 -10.73 9.62 6.62
N SER A 150 -11.89 9.26 7.17
CA SER A 150 -11.96 8.58 8.46
C SER A 150 -11.43 7.15 8.38
N GLN A 151 -11.45 6.56 7.20
CA GLN A 151 -10.97 5.21 6.93
C GLN A 151 -9.44 5.18 6.77
N PRO A 152 -8.77 4.15 7.31
CA PRO A 152 -7.32 4.00 7.18
C PRO A 152 -6.91 3.57 5.78
N ILE A 153 -5.60 3.59 5.55
CA ILE A 153 -4.96 2.87 4.46
C ILE A 153 -4.19 1.70 5.05
N VAL A 154 -4.30 0.54 4.42
CA VAL A 154 -3.53 -0.66 4.76
C VAL A 154 -2.64 -0.99 3.57
N SER A 155 -1.33 -1.03 3.79
CA SER A 155 -0.31 -1.25 2.76
C SER A 155 0.53 -2.47 3.10
N VAL A 156 0.52 -3.47 2.23
CA VAL A 156 1.25 -4.74 2.40
C VAL A 156 2.44 -4.77 1.46
N SER A 157 3.62 -5.12 1.97
CA SER A 157 4.85 -5.27 1.19
C SER A 157 5.15 -6.74 0.95
N LEU A 158 5.38 -7.12 -0.30
CA LEU A 158 5.69 -8.49 -0.72
C LEU A 158 6.94 -8.49 -1.58
N GLY A 159 7.84 -9.45 -1.33
CA GLY A 159 9.07 -9.62 -2.09
C GLY A 159 10.19 -8.69 -1.63
N ALA A 160 10.86 -8.01 -2.55
CA ALA A 160 12.03 -7.19 -2.25
C ALA A 160 11.77 -6.09 -1.21
N SER A 161 12.76 -5.83 -0.37
CA SER A 161 12.72 -4.76 0.62
C SER A 161 12.68 -3.38 -0.03
N ALA A 162 12.07 -2.42 0.63
CA ALA A 162 12.01 -1.04 0.18
C ALA A 162 12.02 -0.06 1.36
N VAL A 163 12.30 1.20 1.08
CA VAL A 163 12.20 2.29 2.04
C VAL A 163 10.95 3.09 1.76
N PHE A 164 10.01 3.06 2.70
CA PHE A 164 8.85 3.95 2.71
C PHE A 164 9.26 5.28 3.33
N LEU A 165 8.96 6.36 2.64
CA LEU A 165 9.19 7.73 3.11
C LEU A 165 7.90 8.28 3.68
N LEU A 166 7.88 8.61 4.95
CA LEU A 166 6.74 9.23 5.61
C LEU A 166 7.07 10.69 5.93
N GLY A 167 6.34 11.61 5.34
CA GLY A 167 6.41 13.05 5.61
C GLY A 167 5.33 13.49 6.62
N GLY A 168 4.94 14.74 6.52
CA GLY A 168 3.84 15.33 7.26
C GLY A 168 2.71 15.82 6.35
N LYS A 169 1.91 16.77 6.81
CA LYS A 169 0.82 17.38 6.04
C LYS A 169 1.30 18.28 4.89
N LEU A 170 2.56 18.66 4.88
CA LEU A 170 3.16 19.50 3.84
C LEU A 170 4.12 18.67 2.99
N ARG A 171 4.08 18.86 1.67
CA ARG A 171 4.95 18.15 0.72
C ARG A 171 6.44 18.47 0.91
N LYS A 172 6.74 19.70 1.34
CA LYS A 172 8.08 20.14 1.69
C LYS A 172 8.32 19.94 3.17
N GLY A 173 9.31 19.17 3.55
CA GLY A 173 9.62 18.91 4.96
C GLY A 173 10.50 17.68 5.12
N LYS A 174 10.86 17.41 6.38
CA LYS A 174 11.61 16.20 6.73
C LYS A 174 10.72 14.98 6.55
N THR A 175 11.30 13.91 6.02
CA THR A 175 10.65 12.60 5.95
C THR A 175 11.35 11.64 6.90
N GLN A 176 10.56 10.77 7.52
CA GLN A 176 11.05 9.60 8.24
C GLN A 176 11.13 8.43 7.26
N SER A 177 12.25 7.72 7.27
CA SER A 177 12.43 6.50 6.50
C SER A 177 11.98 5.29 7.33
N ILE A 178 11.12 4.46 6.76
CA ILE A 178 10.64 3.23 7.36
C ILE A 178 11.08 2.09 6.43
N ALA A 179 11.93 1.19 6.93
CA ALA A 179 12.28 -0.01 6.19
C ALA A 179 11.08 -0.96 6.17
N LEU A 180 10.77 -1.49 5.00
CA LEU A 180 9.72 -2.47 4.79
C LEU A 180 10.34 -3.73 4.18
N ALA A 181 10.09 -4.86 4.81
CA ALA A 181 10.49 -6.19 4.35
C ALA A 181 9.28 -6.96 3.81
N ASP A 182 9.55 -8.16 3.31
CA ASP A 182 8.52 -9.09 2.86
C ASP A 182 7.55 -9.44 3.99
N GLY A 183 6.25 -9.40 3.72
CA GLY A 183 5.18 -9.67 4.67
C GLY A 183 4.85 -8.53 5.63
N ASP A 184 5.58 -7.41 5.59
CA ASP A 184 5.28 -6.25 6.44
C ASP A 184 4.01 -5.54 6.01
N VAL A 185 3.21 -5.11 7.00
CA VAL A 185 2.00 -4.32 6.78
C VAL A 185 2.13 -2.99 7.49
N LEU A 186 2.02 -1.91 6.72
CA LEU A 186 1.96 -0.55 7.23
C LEU A 186 0.50 -0.06 7.19
N VAL A 187 0.01 0.44 8.33
CA VAL A 187 -1.34 1.00 8.43
C VAL A 187 -1.24 2.45 8.86
N TRP A 188 -1.95 3.35 8.18
CA TRP A 188 -2.03 4.74 8.63
C TRP A 188 -3.42 5.32 8.44
N GLY A 189 -3.83 6.16 9.41
CA GLY A 189 -5.16 6.76 9.45
C GLY A 189 -5.24 7.90 10.48
N GLY A 190 -6.45 8.40 10.71
CA GLY A 190 -6.67 9.51 11.64
C GLY A 190 -5.83 10.73 11.26
N VAL A 191 -5.02 11.25 12.19
CA VAL A 191 -4.19 12.44 11.95
C VAL A 191 -3.13 12.27 10.86
N ALA A 192 -2.71 11.02 10.60
CA ALA A 192 -1.72 10.69 9.59
C ALA A 192 -2.34 10.35 8.22
N ARG A 193 -3.68 10.26 8.10
CA ARG A 193 -4.36 9.80 6.88
C ARG A 193 -3.93 10.55 5.61
N LEU A 194 -3.68 11.83 5.73
CA LEU A 194 -3.27 12.71 4.64
C LEU A 194 -1.78 13.12 4.73
N TYR A 195 -0.92 12.32 5.36
CA TYR A 195 0.50 12.59 5.33
C TYR A 195 1.08 12.28 3.96
N PHE A 196 1.99 13.13 3.49
CA PHE A 196 2.77 12.86 2.29
C PHE A 196 3.64 11.64 2.51
N HIS A 197 3.64 10.77 1.53
CA HIS A 197 4.44 9.55 1.58
C HIS A 197 4.95 9.19 0.20
N GLY A 198 5.96 8.32 0.16
CA GLY A 198 6.56 7.84 -1.08
C GLY A 198 7.33 6.54 -0.82
N VAL A 199 7.85 5.95 -1.89
CA VAL A 199 8.62 4.71 -1.83
C VAL A 199 9.86 4.86 -2.70
N ARG A 200 11.05 4.61 -2.12
CA ARG A 200 12.29 4.52 -2.89
C ARG A 200 12.30 3.24 -3.71
N SER A 201 13.16 3.19 -4.72
CA SER A 201 13.39 1.97 -5.50
C SER A 201 13.66 0.80 -4.56
N PRO A 202 13.08 -0.38 -4.82
CA PRO A 202 13.38 -1.57 -4.05
C PRO A 202 14.87 -1.89 -4.15
N HIS A 203 15.41 -2.46 -3.09
CA HIS A 203 16.75 -3.00 -3.08
C HIS A 203 16.68 -4.40 -2.51
N ASP A 204 17.42 -5.26 -3.13
CA ASP A 204 17.55 -6.64 -2.69
C ASP A 204 18.88 -6.76 -1.94
N VAL A 205 18.80 -7.13 -0.68
CA VAL A 205 19.98 -7.39 0.14
C VAL A 205 20.52 -8.81 -0.02
N SER A 206 19.73 -9.68 -0.68
CA SER A 206 20.08 -11.10 -0.88
C SER A 206 20.38 -11.48 -2.32
N GLY A 207 20.10 -10.63 -3.29
CA GLY A 207 20.21 -10.92 -4.73
C GLY A 207 19.19 -11.95 -5.22
N GLN A 208 18.15 -12.27 -4.43
CA GLN A 208 17.21 -13.35 -4.74
C GLN A 208 15.81 -12.90 -5.15
N VAL A 209 15.41 -11.67 -4.83
CA VAL A 209 14.06 -11.17 -5.11
C VAL A 209 14.12 -9.94 -6.01
N PRO A 210 13.88 -10.10 -7.32
CA PRO A 210 14.11 -9.03 -8.30
C PRO A 210 13.02 -7.95 -8.29
N GLU A 211 11.87 -8.19 -7.66
CA GLU A 211 10.76 -7.24 -7.66
C GLU A 211 10.07 -7.12 -6.29
N ARG A 212 9.38 -6.01 -6.11
CA ARG A 212 8.51 -5.77 -4.97
C ARG A 212 7.09 -5.56 -5.46
N ILE A 213 6.16 -6.27 -4.85
CA ILE A 213 4.72 -6.03 -4.98
C ILE A 213 4.25 -5.28 -3.73
N ASN A 214 3.35 -4.33 -3.93
CA ASN A 214 2.69 -3.65 -2.82
C ASN A 214 1.18 -3.65 -3.04
N LEU A 215 0.43 -4.10 -2.04
CA LEU A 215 -1.03 -4.05 -2.04
C LEU A 215 -1.46 -2.87 -1.17
N THR A 216 -2.18 -1.91 -1.75
CA THR A 216 -2.70 -0.74 -1.01
C THR A 216 -4.21 -0.79 -0.99
N PHE A 217 -4.77 -1.11 0.20
CA PHE A 217 -6.20 -1.24 0.44
C PHE A 217 -6.78 0.10 0.90
N ARG A 218 -7.90 0.48 0.32
CA ARG A 218 -8.60 1.74 0.59
C ARG A 218 -10.11 1.55 0.60
N LYS A 219 -10.81 2.41 1.34
CA LYS A 219 -12.24 2.66 1.19
C LYS A 219 -12.39 3.88 0.30
N ALA A 220 -12.49 3.65 -1.01
CA ALA A 220 -12.56 4.73 -2.00
C ALA A 220 -13.93 5.39 -2.05
N GLY A 221 -14.97 4.64 -1.71
CA GLY A 221 -16.35 5.12 -1.75
C GLY A 221 -17.01 4.87 -3.10
N ARG A 222 -18.17 5.49 -3.36
CA ARG A 222 -18.87 5.32 -4.62
C ARG A 222 -18.09 5.99 -5.76
N ALA A 223 -17.94 5.28 -6.88
CA ALA A 223 -17.53 5.90 -8.12
C ALA A 223 -18.50 7.04 -8.47
N GLY A 224 -17.97 8.16 -8.89
CA GLY A 224 -18.75 9.28 -9.39
C GLY A 224 -19.45 8.91 -10.68
#